data_f30bbb7d98732cb0655d9f0b2894e6f7
#
_entry.id   f30bbb7d98732cb0655d9f0b2894e6f7
#
_cell.length_a   1.000
_cell.length_b   1.000
_cell.length_c   1.000
_cell.angle_alpha   90.00
_cell.angle_beta   90.00
_cell.angle_gamma   90.00
#
_symmetry.space_group_name_H-M   'P 1'
#
loop_
_entity.id
_entity.type
_entity.pdbx_description
1 polymer ?
#
loop_
_entity_poly.entity_id
_entity_poly.type
_entity_poly.pdbx_seq_one_letter_code
_entity_poly.pdbx_strand_id
1 'polypeptide(L)'
;MAHACEFETSLYMYLKPDLVEKDKMTAREAPSRVNQFIYDDLFGSGPVHMVNRWSRISESGVEGDPRLATPEKGREFAECSIRNLIEFCTLFRQQTVPPERDFNYSNE
;
A
#
# COMPACT_ATOMS: atom_id res chain seq x y z
N MET A 1 -5.51 -0.14 7.98
CA MET A 1 -4.21 0.47 7.61
C MET A 1 -4.30 0.84 6.15
N ALA A 2 -4.30 2.14 5.79
CA ALA A 2 -4.55 2.52 4.41
C ALA A 2 -3.67 3.68 3.89
N HIS A 3 -3.47 4.77 4.65
CA HIS A 3 -2.68 5.89 4.15
C HIS A 3 -1.96 6.63 5.28
N ALA A 4 -0.68 6.98 5.05
CA ALA A 4 0.20 7.69 5.99
C ALA A 4 0.18 7.11 7.42
N CYS A 5 -0.01 5.81 7.53
CA CYS A 5 -0.16 5.09 8.79
C CYS A 5 1.14 4.40 9.23
N GLU A 6 1.04 3.37 10.06
CA GLU A 6 2.18 2.64 10.61
C GLU A 6 3.19 2.16 9.56
N PHE A 7 2.72 1.60 8.43
CA PHE A 7 3.59 1.01 7.40
C PHE A 7 4.43 2.06 6.69
N GLU A 8 3.79 3.05 6.09
CA GLU A 8 4.47 4.11 5.32
C GLU A 8 5.37 4.96 6.22
N THR A 9 4.86 5.32 7.41
CA THR A 9 5.62 6.11 8.38
C THR A 9 6.85 5.34 8.87
N SER A 10 6.73 4.03 9.11
CA SER A 10 7.89 3.21 9.49
C SER A 10 8.95 3.18 8.40
N LEU A 11 8.54 3.03 7.13
CA LEU A 11 9.47 3.08 6.00
C LEU A 11 10.20 4.42 5.93
N TYR A 12 9.49 5.53 6.10
CA TYR A 12 10.11 6.86 6.13
C TYR A 12 11.04 7.03 7.33
N MET A 13 10.67 6.55 8.52
CA MET A 13 11.54 6.57 9.69
C MET A 13 12.86 5.82 9.48
N TYR A 14 12.84 4.76 8.68
CA TYR A 14 14.04 3.99 8.33
C TYR A 14 14.84 4.65 7.21
N LEU A 15 14.19 5.06 6.12
CA LEU A 15 14.87 5.53 4.92
C LEU A 15 15.26 7.01 4.96
N LYS A 16 14.43 7.85 5.56
CA LYS A 16 14.53 9.31 5.60
C LYS A 16 13.93 9.87 6.90
N PRO A 17 14.52 9.58 8.08
CA PRO A 17 13.96 9.96 9.38
C PRO A 17 13.74 11.47 9.52
N ASP A 18 14.57 12.29 8.86
CA ASP A 18 14.50 13.75 8.93
C ASP A 18 13.25 14.33 8.24
N LEU A 19 12.56 13.52 7.41
CA LEU A 19 11.32 13.93 6.76
C LEU A 19 10.06 13.59 7.57
N VAL A 20 10.21 12.92 8.72
CA VAL A 20 9.08 12.51 9.55
C VAL A 20 8.86 13.52 10.66
N GLU A 21 7.78 14.28 10.56
CA GLU A 21 7.35 15.26 11.57
C GLU A 21 6.60 14.55 12.70
N LYS A 22 7.34 13.98 13.65
CA LYS A 22 6.80 13.13 14.73
C LYS A 22 5.80 13.86 15.62
N ASP A 23 5.97 15.15 15.83
CA ASP A 23 5.10 16.02 16.59
C ASP A 23 3.73 16.25 15.93
N LYS A 24 3.62 15.99 14.62
CA LYS A 24 2.37 16.08 13.86
C LYS A 24 1.62 14.74 13.71
N MET A 25 2.14 13.67 14.30
CA MET A 25 1.46 12.37 14.24
C MET A 25 0.17 12.41 15.05
N THR A 26 -0.95 12.38 14.37
CA THR A 26 -2.27 12.35 14.97
C THR A 26 -2.66 10.94 15.42
N ALA A 27 -3.63 10.86 16.33
CA ALA A 27 -4.31 9.62 16.62
C ALA A 27 -5.07 9.16 15.37
N ARG A 28 -5.36 7.86 15.36
CA ARG A 28 -6.13 7.22 14.29
C ARG A 28 -7.34 8.08 13.87
N GLU A 29 -7.35 8.44 12.61
CA GLU A 29 -8.50 9.05 11.95
C GLU A 29 -9.14 8.04 11.02
N ALA A 30 -10.44 8.13 10.87
CA ALA A 30 -11.33 7.36 10.00
C ALA A 30 -11.36 5.84 10.22
N PRO A 31 -12.51 5.24 10.25
CA PRO A 31 -12.64 3.80 10.13
C PRO A 31 -12.37 3.40 8.67
N SER A 32 -11.36 2.58 8.46
CA SER A 32 -11.13 1.87 7.18
C SER A 32 -12.29 0.92 6.83
N ARG A 33 -13.30 0.85 7.69
CA ARG A 33 -14.44 -0.05 7.51
C ARG A 33 -15.76 0.68 7.76
N VAL A 34 -16.56 0.83 6.70
CA VAL A 34 -17.92 1.35 6.77
C VAL A 34 -18.90 0.24 7.19
N ASN A 35 -18.78 -0.94 6.59
CA ASN A 35 -19.55 -2.15 6.91
C ASN A 35 -18.81 -3.40 6.38
N GLN A 36 -19.45 -4.57 6.44
CA GLN A 36 -18.86 -5.83 5.98
C GLN A 36 -18.57 -5.92 4.48
N PHE A 37 -19.17 -5.06 3.69
CA PHE A 37 -19.01 -5.04 2.22
C PHE A 37 -18.09 -3.90 1.75
N ILE A 38 -18.05 -2.80 2.50
CA ILE A 38 -17.30 -1.59 2.16
C ILE A 38 -16.23 -1.38 3.21
N TYR A 39 -15.01 -1.74 2.88
CA TYR A 39 -13.82 -1.48 3.68
C TYR A 39 -12.60 -1.46 2.76
N ASP A 40 -11.64 -0.62 3.10
CA ASP A 40 -10.34 -0.55 2.46
C ASP A 40 -9.24 -0.76 3.50
N ASP A 41 -8.27 -1.55 3.14
CA ASP A 41 -7.05 -1.78 3.90
C ASP A 41 -5.91 -2.01 2.91
N LEU A 42 -4.67 -1.69 3.30
CA LEU A 42 -3.49 -1.86 2.45
C LEU A 42 -3.33 -3.30 1.94
N PHE A 43 -3.77 -4.28 2.71
CA PHE A 43 -3.62 -5.70 2.41
C PHE A 43 -4.92 -6.40 1.98
N GLY A 44 -6.01 -5.65 1.87
CA GLY A 44 -7.27 -6.20 1.39
C GLY A 44 -8.37 -5.17 1.37
N SER A 45 -9.34 -5.40 0.52
CA SER A 45 -10.49 -4.53 0.36
C SER A 45 -11.78 -5.33 0.36
N GLY A 46 -12.88 -4.66 0.65
CA GLY A 46 -14.22 -5.23 0.56
C GLY A 46 -14.62 -5.52 -0.88
N PRO A 47 -15.66 -6.34 -1.08
CA PRO A 47 -16.18 -6.64 -2.42
C PRO A 47 -16.83 -5.43 -3.11
N VAL A 48 -17.12 -4.38 -2.36
CA VAL A 48 -17.68 -3.13 -2.88
C VAL A 48 -16.75 -1.97 -2.57
N HIS A 49 -16.33 -1.26 -3.61
CA HIS A 49 -15.52 -0.06 -3.49
C HIS A 49 -16.39 1.19 -3.56
N MET A 50 -16.14 2.12 -2.63
CA MET A 50 -16.77 3.42 -2.62
C MET A 50 -15.70 4.51 -2.60
N VAL A 51 -15.66 5.29 -3.67
CA VAL A 51 -14.73 6.42 -3.75
C VAL A 51 -15.25 7.58 -2.92
N ASN A 52 -14.53 7.93 -1.88
CA ASN A 52 -14.81 9.11 -1.06
C ASN A 52 -13.79 10.22 -1.33
N ARG A 53 -14.21 11.45 -1.04
CA ARG A 53 -13.25 12.57 -0.99
C ARG A 53 -12.49 12.51 0.34
N TRP A 54 -11.17 12.72 0.30
CA TRP A 54 -10.32 12.74 1.49
C TRP A 54 -10.84 13.68 2.58
N SER A 55 -11.33 14.86 2.22
CA SER A 55 -11.93 15.82 3.15
C SER A 55 -13.16 15.28 3.93
N ARG A 56 -13.67 14.12 3.59
CA ARG A 56 -14.78 13.45 4.29
C ARG A 56 -14.34 12.31 5.19
N ILE A 57 -13.12 11.84 5.02
CA ILE A 57 -12.61 10.64 5.72
C ILE A 57 -11.48 10.95 6.68
N SER A 58 -10.71 12.00 6.43
CA SER A 58 -9.59 12.38 7.29
C SER A 58 -9.38 13.90 7.27
N GLU A 59 -9.14 14.48 8.42
CA GLU A 59 -8.79 15.90 8.56
C GLU A 59 -7.29 16.12 8.28
N SER A 60 -6.45 15.21 8.75
CA SER A 60 -4.98 15.27 8.60
C SER A 60 -4.47 14.60 7.32
N GLY A 61 -5.30 13.85 6.61
CA GLY A 61 -4.89 12.98 5.50
C GLY A 61 -4.46 11.58 5.94
N VAL A 62 -4.43 11.30 7.24
CA VAL A 62 -4.04 9.98 7.76
C VAL A 62 -5.24 9.03 7.77
N GLU A 63 -5.03 7.79 7.30
CA GLU A 63 -5.99 6.70 7.47
C GLU A 63 -5.29 5.50 8.13
N GLY A 64 -5.36 5.45 9.44
CA GLY A 64 -4.68 4.48 10.29
C GLY A 64 -4.02 5.13 11.49
N ASP A 65 -3.02 4.50 12.07
CA ASP A 65 -2.31 5.03 13.26
C ASP A 65 -0.79 5.11 13.01
N PRO A 66 -0.25 6.30 12.66
CA PRO A 66 1.19 6.49 12.46
C PRO A 66 2.01 6.37 13.73
N ARG A 67 1.39 6.49 14.92
CA ARG A 67 2.10 6.41 16.21
C ARG A 67 2.63 5.00 16.51
N LEU A 68 2.14 3.99 15.80
CA LEU A 68 2.62 2.61 15.88
C LEU A 68 3.88 2.38 15.06
N ALA A 69 4.31 3.38 14.28
CA ALA A 69 5.47 3.28 13.41
C ALA A 69 6.79 3.26 14.19
N THR A 70 7.72 2.43 13.73
CA THR A 70 9.10 2.42 14.22
C THR A 70 10.11 2.21 13.07
N PRO A 71 11.36 2.71 13.23
CA PRO A 71 12.41 2.48 12.23
C PRO A 71 12.70 0.99 12.02
N GLU A 72 12.60 0.18 13.06
CA GLU A 72 12.84 -1.28 13.02
C GLU A 72 11.82 -1.97 12.11
N LYS A 73 10.54 -1.67 12.27
CA LYS A 73 9.48 -2.13 11.36
C LYS A 73 9.74 -1.67 9.92
N GLY A 74 10.14 -0.41 9.76
CA GLY A 74 10.49 0.15 8.46
C GLY A 74 11.61 -0.63 7.77
N ARG A 75 12.65 -1.02 8.51
CA ARG A 75 13.72 -1.86 8.00
C ARG A 75 13.21 -3.23 7.58
N GLU A 76 12.42 -3.90 8.40
CA GLU A 76 11.85 -5.22 8.09
C GLU A 76 10.98 -5.18 6.84
N PHE A 77 10.14 -4.15 6.70
CA PHE A 77 9.33 -3.94 5.51
C PHE A 77 10.18 -3.72 4.25
N ALA A 78 11.21 -2.86 4.34
CA ALA A 78 12.11 -2.60 3.23
C ALA A 78 12.85 -3.86 2.79
N GLU A 79 13.47 -4.58 3.73
CA GLU A 79 14.23 -5.81 3.45
C GLU A 79 13.33 -6.90 2.84
N CYS A 80 12.10 -7.07 3.34
CA CYS A 80 11.13 -8.01 2.79
C CYS A 80 10.74 -7.62 1.36
N SER A 81 10.42 -6.36 1.14
CA SER A 81 10.02 -5.86 -0.18
C SER A 81 11.15 -6.00 -1.21
N ILE A 82 12.39 -5.67 -0.83
CA ILE A 82 13.56 -5.81 -1.71
C ILE A 82 13.77 -7.28 -2.10
N ARG A 83 13.73 -8.19 -1.13
CA ARG A 83 13.90 -9.62 -1.39
C ARG A 83 12.85 -10.15 -2.36
N ASN A 84 11.57 -9.83 -2.12
CA ASN A 84 10.48 -10.26 -2.97
C ASN A 84 10.57 -9.64 -4.38
N LEU A 85 11.01 -8.39 -4.48
CA LEU A 85 11.20 -7.74 -5.78
C LEU A 85 12.34 -8.37 -6.58
N ILE A 86 13.45 -8.74 -5.93
CA ILE A 86 14.55 -9.45 -6.58
C ILE A 86 14.07 -10.80 -7.12
N GLU A 87 13.33 -11.55 -6.31
CA GLU A 87 12.75 -12.83 -6.72
C GLU A 87 11.79 -12.66 -7.90
N PHE A 88 10.87 -11.71 -7.80
CA PHE A 88 9.94 -11.37 -8.88
C PHE A 88 10.68 -11.03 -10.18
N CYS A 89 11.67 -10.14 -10.14
CA CYS A 89 12.44 -9.75 -11.33
C CYS A 89 13.19 -10.94 -11.93
N THR A 90 13.69 -11.84 -11.09
CA THR A 90 14.39 -13.05 -11.54
C THR A 90 13.45 -13.99 -12.28
N LEU A 91 12.27 -14.25 -11.72
CA LEU A 91 11.24 -15.09 -12.34
C LEU A 91 10.66 -14.44 -13.59
N PHE A 92 10.42 -13.14 -13.55
CA PHE A 92 9.88 -12.38 -14.68
C PHE A 92 10.79 -12.44 -15.91
N ARG A 93 12.12 -12.37 -15.74
CA ARG A 93 13.09 -12.52 -16.83
C ARG A 93 13.06 -13.89 -17.49
N GLN A 94 12.58 -14.90 -16.80
CA GLN A 94 12.49 -16.27 -17.30
C GLN A 94 11.17 -16.54 -18.03
N GLN A 95 10.21 -15.62 -17.96
CA GLN A 95 8.93 -15.79 -18.63
C GLN A 95 9.10 -15.76 -20.16
N THR A 96 8.55 -16.76 -20.80
CA THR A 96 8.40 -16.77 -22.26
C THR A 96 7.13 -16.02 -22.62
N VAL A 97 7.28 -14.91 -23.35
CA VAL A 97 6.13 -14.20 -23.91
C VAL A 97 5.61 -15.02 -25.10
N PRO A 98 4.36 -15.50 -25.07
CA PRO A 98 3.80 -16.20 -26.21
C PRO A 98 3.71 -15.27 -27.42
N PRO A 99 3.81 -15.80 -28.65
CA PRO A 99 3.66 -14.98 -29.84
C PRO A 99 2.30 -14.30 -29.86
N GLU A 100 2.27 -13.08 -30.35
CA GLU A 100 1.02 -12.34 -30.56
C GLU A 100 0.11 -13.11 -31.51
N ARG A 101 -1.14 -13.27 -31.14
CA ARG A 101 -2.17 -13.89 -31.96
C ARG A 101 -3.30 -12.88 -32.17
N ASP A 102 -3.58 -12.60 -33.43
CA ASP A 102 -4.76 -11.83 -33.78
C ASP A 102 -5.96 -12.78 -33.88
N PHE A 103 -6.83 -12.71 -32.89
CA PHE A 103 -8.04 -13.54 -32.84
C PHE A 103 -9.18 -13.00 -33.70
N ASN A 104 -9.01 -11.82 -34.30
CA ASN A 104 -10.01 -11.18 -35.15
C ASN A 104 -9.87 -11.58 -36.61
N TYR A 105 -8.76 -12.19 -36.99
CA TYR A 105 -8.57 -12.75 -38.35
C TYR A 105 -8.67 -14.28 -38.27
N SER A 106 -9.84 -14.80 -38.63
CA SER A 106 -9.95 -16.20 -39.05
C SER A 106 -9.23 -16.31 -40.39
N ASN A 107 -8.12 -17.07 -40.44
CA ASN A 107 -7.59 -17.51 -41.72
C ASN A 107 -8.66 -18.36 -42.40
N GLU A 108 -9.37 -17.82 -43.42
CA GLU A 108 -10.13 -18.58 -44.36
C GLU A 108 -9.19 -19.46 -45.21
#